data_f007495f8302d102d4288c8c4c7e3687
#
_entry.id   f007495f8302d102d4288c8c4c7e3687
#
_cell.length_a   1.000
_cell.length_b   1.000
_cell.length_c   1.000
_cell.angle_alpha   90.00
_cell.angle_beta   90.00
_cell.angle_gamma   90.00
#
_symmetry.space_group_name_H-M   'P 1'
#
loop_
_entity.id
_entity.type
_entity.pdbx_description
1 polymer ?
#
loop_
_entity_poly.entity_id
_entity_poly.type
_entity_poly.pdbx_seq_one_letter_code
_entity_poly.pdbx_strand_id
1 'polypeptide(L)' 'IKTGFKEIFGCTPNQYYNKQRIRECKILIENTSLSLTEISIKMGFSSYPHFSKSFKKETHVTPRFYKKITRNS' A
#
# COMPACT_ATOMS: atom_id res chain seq x y z
N ILE A 1 -7.15 0.18 -29.41
CA ILE A 1 -7.59 -0.67 -28.64
C ILE A 1 -6.59 -1.51 -28.06
N LYS A 2 -5.56 -1.74 -28.67
CA LYS A 2 -4.59 -2.53 -28.08
C LYS A 2 -3.58 -1.76 -27.32
N THR A 3 -3.70 -0.46 -27.30
CA THR A 3 -2.85 0.34 -26.45
C THR A 3 -3.24 -0.02 -25.06
N GLY A 4 -2.54 -0.88 -24.44
CA GLY A 4 -2.90 -1.37 -23.17
C GLY A 4 -2.58 -0.39 -22.05
N PHE A 5 -3.26 -0.59 -20.94
CA PHE A 5 -3.00 0.18 -19.74
C PHE A 5 -1.52 0.12 -19.40
N LYS A 6 -0.92 -1.06 -19.57
CA LYS A 6 0.49 -1.25 -19.27
C LYS A 6 1.39 -0.38 -20.12
N GLU A 7 1.04 -0.16 -21.38
CA GLU A 7 1.86 0.66 -22.26
C GLU A 7 1.84 2.12 -21.84
N ILE A 8 0.70 2.56 -21.32
CA ILE A 8 0.57 3.96 -20.92
C ILE A 8 1.18 4.20 -19.55
N PHE A 9 0.92 3.30 -18.60
CA PHE A 9 1.33 3.48 -17.22
C PHE A 9 2.50 2.63 -16.79
N GLY A 10 2.97 1.74 -17.66
CA GLY A 10 4.08 0.87 -17.32
C GLY A 10 3.74 -0.30 -16.42
N CYS A 11 2.46 -0.54 -16.15
CA CYS A 11 2.02 -1.64 -15.32
C CYS A 11 0.59 -2.01 -15.65
N THR A 12 0.17 -3.19 -15.20
CA THR A 12 -1.20 -3.63 -15.42
C THR A 12 -2.16 -2.83 -14.55
N PRO A 13 -3.47 -2.83 -14.87
CA PRO A 13 -4.45 -2.15 -14.03
C PRO A 13 -4.41 -2.62 -12.57
N ASN A 14 -4.25 -3.93 -12.36
CA ASN A 14 -4.18 -4.44 -10.99
C ASN A 14 -2.96 -3.92 -10.25
N GLN A 15 -1.82 -3.86 -10.94
CA GLN A 15 -0.60 -3.35 -10.34
C GLN A 15 -0.73 -1.87 -10.03
N TYR A 16 -1.33 -1.12 -10.94
CA TYR A 16 -1.54 0.30 -10.74
C TYR A 16 -2.45 0.54 -9.53
N TYR A 17 -3.54 -0.21 -9.44
CA TYR A 17 -4.47 -0.10 -8.33
C TYR A 17 -3.78 -0.41 -7.00
N ASN A 18 -2.96 -1.46 -6.98
CA ASN A 18 -2.24 -1.83 -5.77
C ASN A 18 -1.25 -0.75 -5.36
N LYS A 19 -0.57 -0.15 -6.31
CA LYS A 19 0.36 0.94 -6.01
C LYS A 19 -0.36 2.13 -5.39
N GLN A 20 -1.51 2.49 -5.94
CA GLN A 20 -2.30 3.59 -5.40
C GLN A 20 -2.78 3.27 -3.99
N ARG A 21 -3.21 2.04 -3.78
CA ARG A 21 -3.69 1.61 -2.47
C ARG A 21 -2.59 1.66 -1.43
N ILE A 22 -1.39 1.20 -1.80
CA ILE A 22 -0.26 1.25 -0.87
C ILE A 22 0.15 2.68 -0.59
N ARG A 23 0.08 3.54 -1.58
CA ARG A 23 0.38 4.96 -1.40
C ARG A 23 -0.55 5.56 -0.35
N GLU A 24 -1.86 5.25 -0.43
CA GLU A 24 -2.82 5.73 0.56
C GLU A 24 -2.50 5.18 1.93
N CYS A 25 -2.08 3.91 2.00
CA CYS A 25 -1.68 3.33 3.27
C CYS A 25 -0.54 4.11 3.90
N LYS A 26 0.44 4.50 3.11
CA LYS A 26 1.58 5.27 3.61
C LYS A 26 1.11 6.60 4.19
N ILE A 27 0.21 7.25 3.48
CA ILE A 27 -0.34 8.54 3.93
C ILE A 27 -1.06 8.36 5.27
N LEU A 28 -1.88 7.30 5.38
CA LEU A 28 -2.59 7.04 6.63
C LEU A 28 -1.65 6.75 7.78
N ILE A 29 -0.58 6.00 7.50
CA ILE A 29 0.41 5.70 8.53
C ILE A 29 1.10 6.98 9.02
N GLU A 30 1.42 7.86 8.09
CA GLU A 30 2.15 9.08 8.42
C GLU A 30 1.30 10.15 9.08
N ASN A 31 0.04 10.23 8.68
CA ASN A 31 -0.81 11.35 9.09
C ASN A 31 -1.92 11.04 10.07
N THR A 32 -2.08 9.78 10.45
CA THR A 32 -3.13 9.40 11.40
C THR A 32 -2.57 8.49 12.47
N SER A 33 -3.36 8.29 13.53
CA SER A 33 -3.01 7.38 14.62
C SER A 33 -3.60 6.00 14.43
N LEU A 34 -4.19 5.72 13.28
CA LEU A 34 -4.83 4.44 13.05
C LEU A 34 -3.80 3.31 13.17
N SER A 35 -4.27 2.19 13.74
CA SER A 35 -3.41 1.03 13.81
C SER A 35 -3.26 0.42 12.42
N LEU A 36 -2.24 -0.39 12.23
CA LEU A 36 -2.02 -1.04 10.94
C LEU A 36 -3.18 -1.96 10.59
N THR A 37 -3.76 -2.62 11.59
CA THR A 37 -4.93 -3.46 11.36
C THR A 37 -6.10 -2.63 10.87
N GLU A 38 -6.33 -1.48 11.49
CA GLU A 38 -7.40 -0.59 11.05
C GLU A 38 -7.18 -0.10 9.64
N ILE A 39 -5.95 0.23 9.31
CA ILE A 39 -5.61 0.67 7.96
C ILE A 39 -5.88 -0.44 6.95
N SER A 40 -5.50 -1.67 7.28
CA SER A 40 -5.72 -2.78 6.36
C SER A 40 -7.21 -2.99 6.08
N ILE A 41 -8.04 -2.86 7.11
CA ILE A 41 -9.48 -3.00 6.95
C ILE A 41 -10.04 -1.83 6.14
N LYS A 42 -9.63 -0.63 6.46
CA LYS A 42 -10.09 0.57 5.78
C LYS A 42 -9.76 0.54 4.29
N MET A 43 -8.61 0.00 3.96
CA MET A 43 -8.16 -0.06 2.57
C MET A 43 -8.66 -1.28 1.82
N GLY A 44 -9.47 -2.12 2.47
CA GLY A 44 -10.11 -3.22 1.79
C GLY A 44 -9.28 -4.47 1.61
N PHE A 45 -8.24 -4.65 2.41
CA PHE A 45 -7.49 -5.89 2.38
C PHE A 45 -8.26 -6.99 3.09
N SER A 46 -8.15 -8.21 2.59
CA SER A 46 -8.88 -9.33 3.17
C SER A 46 -8.33 -9.74 4.53
N SER A 47 -7.06 -9.47 4.80
CA SER A 47 -6.44 -9.81 6.07
C SER A 47 -5.19 -8.97 6.26
N TYR A 48 -4.72 -8.92 7.52
CA TYR A 48 -3.50 -8.20 7.81
C TYR A 48 -2.29 -8.79 7.08
N PRO A 49 -2.11 -10.11 7.05
CA PRO A 49 -0.99 -10.68 6.30
C PRO A 49 -1.01 -10.29 4.83
N HIS A 50 -2.20 -10.23 4.23
CA HIS A 50 -2.32 -9.79 2.84
C HIS A 50 -1.85 -8.35 2.67
N PHE A 51 -2.28 -7.49 3.58
CA PHE A 51 -1.88 -6.09 3.58
C PHE A 51 -0.36 -5.96 3.73
N SER A 52 0.20 -6.66 4.71
CA SER A 52 1.63 -6.60 4.98
C SER A 52 2.44 -7.07 3.77
N LYS A 53 2.02 -8.15 3.15
CA LYS A 53 2.72 -8.68 1.99
C LYS A 53 2.67 -7.71 0.81
N SER A 54 1.49 -7.16 0.56
CA SER A 54 1.34 -6.18 -0.53
C SER A 54 2.16 -4.93 -0.27
N PHE A 55 2.15 -4.45 0.96
CA PHE A 55 2.90 -3.27 1.33
C PHE A 55 4.39 -3.50 1.12
N LYS A 56 4.89 -4.63 1.60
CA LYS A 56 6.30 -4.94 1.45
C LYS A 56 6.70 -5.09 -0.01
N LYS A 57 5.80 -5.67 -0.80
CA LYS A 57 6.07 -5.85 -2.21
C LYS A 57 6.26 -4.51 -2.93
N GLU A 58 5.46 -3.52 -2.57
CA GLU A 58 5.52 -2.21 -3.23
C GLU A 58 6.58 -1.28 -2.64
N THR A 59 6.80 -1.37 -1.34
CA THR A 59 7.72 -0.45 -0.66
C THR A 59 9.04 -1.08 -0.24
N HIS A 60 9.12 -2.41 -0.32
CA HIS A 60 10.30 -3.18 0.09
C HIS A 60 10.53 -3.20 1.59
N VAL A 61 9.60 -2.67 2.37
CA VAL A 61 9.65 -2.71 3.83
C VAL A 61 8.27 -3.09 4.35
N THR A 62 8.23 -3.64 5.56
CA THR A 62 6.95 -3.99 6.16
C THR A 62 6.23 -2.74 6.64
N PRO A 63 4.91 -2.79 6.76
CA PRO A 63 4.18 -1.63 7.29
C PRO A 63 4.57 -1.31 8.73
N ARG A 64 4.91 -2.32 9.52
CA ARG A 64 5.36 -2.09 10.90
C ARG A 64 6.66 -1.30 10.92
N PHE A 65 7.60 -1.68 10.08
CA PHE A 65 8.87 -0.99 9.98
C PHE A 65 8.66 0.44 9.49
N TYR A 66 7.83 0.60 8.48
CA TYR A 66 7.54 1.93 7.94
C TYR A 66 6.92 2.83 9.00
N LYS A 67 5.98 2.30 9.77
CA LYS A 67 5.35 3.06 10.83
C LYS A 67 6.38 3.47 11.88
N LYS A 68 7.30 2.57 12.20
CA LYS A 68 8.32 2.83 13.18
C LYS A 68 9.23 3.98 12.75
N ILE A 69 9.70 3.94 11.51
CA ILE A 69 10.64 4.97 11.04
C ILE A 69 9.96 6.32 10.85
N THR A 70 8.68 6.32 10.47
CA THR A 70 7.98 7.60 10.28
C THR A 70 7.62 8.24 11.62
N ARG A 71 7.37 7.43 12.64
CA ARG A 71 7.02 7.96 13.92
C ARG A 71 8.20 8.46 14.71
N ASN A 72 9.39 7.98 14.39
CA ASN A 72 10.59 8.39 15.07
C ASN A 72 11.28 9.58 14.43
N SER A 73 10.72 10.10 13.37
CA SER A 73 11.33 11.24 12.70
C SER A 73 10.79 12.57 13.17
#